data_84cab12008e4419834b250bf736b0e9a
#
_entry.id   84cab12008e4419834b250bf736b0e9a
#
_cell.length_a   1.000
_cell.length_b   1.000
_cell.length_c   1.000
_cell.angle_alpha   90.00
_cell.angle_beta   90.00
_cell.angle_gamma   90.00
#
_symmetry.space_group_name_H-M   'P 1'
#
loop_
_entity.id
_entity.type
_entity.pdbx_description
1 polymer ?
#
loop_
_entity_poly.entity_id
_entity_poly.type
_entity_poly.pdbx_seq_one_letter_code
_entity_poly.pdbx_strand_id
1 'polypeptide(L)'
;MKEARLYYGALLLIAVILGLLFELHPGFLVVIVAVYMYCVPRLMDNHKKFMYETNRFHDINSYMSQMAQSFIYTQDVIQSLEETATCFANGPMHETLEEALVVIDAGKWDIRKAERDALSVIESRYDCEKLRNLHNFFLNAEEIGGECQREFRILERMRTAWQEVVEGIRVKKVWDRNIGACIYGFFLIVCILMLHIMRGSNLDIVNHIATQIIDTLLLIGFVLYFVFMDNRLAGSLLVNPQIMSEEKANAYFDYLENYDSKKECRKYNAFAILSVVIAVVFLYIKPTWITFALAICFVFMGLHIHTMIHISAVRTIRAEIAKAFPRWLFDVMLLLQRESVEGAIHKSIDTAPPVLKRELMRVTEMLALRPHDPDAYMSFLKEFHNQGINEIMHKLYSLAVGANRDSEVLDVVIEKNIKSLEKSERDSLMFQDSLKSFTWIPFLCAGFGCMGYLVIAIMTSVSGIIDRLG
;
A
#
# COMPACT_ATOMS: atom_id res chain seq x y z
N MET A 1 -32.08 -5.20 -5.21
CA MET A 1 -32.75 -6.52 -5.02
C MET A 1 -32.42 -7.54 -6.10
N LYS A 2 -32.38 -7.19 -7.40
CA LYS A 2 -32.04 -8.14 -8.50
C LYS A 2 -30.61 -8.68 -8.38
N GLU A 3 -29.62 -7.83 -8.12
CA GLU A 3 -28.23 -8.24 -7.96
C GLU A 3 -28.03 -9.20 -6.77
N ALA A 4 -28.65 -8.91 -5.61
CA ALA A 4 -28.58 -9.78 -4.45
C ALA A 4 -29.05 -11.20 -4.78
N ARG A 5 -30.21 -11.34 -5.47
CA ARG A 5 -30.73 -12.64 -5.89
C ARG A 5 -29.78 -13.38 -6.82
N LEU A 6 -29.08 -12.67 -7.69
CA LEU A 6 -28.09 -13.25 -8.59
C LEU A 6 -26.90 -13.82 -7.81
N TYR A 7 -26.35 -13.06 -6.83
CA TYR A 7 -25.27 -13.53 -5.97
C TYR A 7 -25.66 -14.75 -5.14
N TYR A 8 -26.86 -14.72 -4.51
CA TYR A 8 -27.39 -15.88 -3.77
C TYR A 8 -27.56 -17.10 -4.67
N GLY A 9 -28.13 -16.92 -5.87
CA GLY A 9 -28.34 -18.01 -6.82
C GLY A 9 -27.02 -18.61 -7.32
N ALA A 10 -26.04 -17.76 -7.67
CA ALA A 10 -24.75 -18.21 -8.17
C ALA A 10 -23.95 -18.98 -7.11
N LEU A 11 -23.86 -18.47 -5.88
CA LEU A 11 -23.15 -19.15 -4.80
C LEU A 11 -23.82 -20.44 -4.37
N LEU A 12 -25.15 -20.49 -4.34
CA LEU A 12 -25.90 -21.71 -4.08
C LEU A 12 -25.61 -22.76 -5.15
N LEU A 13 -25.65 -22.38 -6.44
CA LEU A 13 -25.35 -23.26 -7.54
C LEU A 13 -23.93 -23.82 -7.43
N ILE A 14 -22.94 -22.97 -7.15
CA ILE A 14 -21.54 -23.39 -6.96
C ILE A 14 -21.43 -24.36 -5.79
N ALA A 15 -22.03 -24.06 -4.64
CA ALA A 15 -21.99 -24.93 -3.47
C ALA A 15 -22.58 -26.31 -3.75
N VAL A 16 -23.72 -26.38 -4.46
CA VAL A 16 -24.37 -27.63 -4.82
C VAL A 16 -23.54 -28.43 -5.83
N ILE A 17 -23.02 -27.78 -6.88
CA ILE A 17 -22.19 -28.45 -7.88
C ILE A 17 -20.92 -29.02 -7.23
N LEU A 18 -20.22 -28.22 -6.43
CA LEU A 18 -19.01 -28.68 -5.75
C LEU A 18 -19.32 -29.80 -4.75
N GLY A 19 -20.40 -29.68 -3.98
CA GLY A 19 -20.82 -30.72 -3.05
C GLY A 19 -21.15 -32.05 -3.74
N LEU A 20 -21.76 -32.02 -4.93
CA LEU A 20 -22.02 -33.22 -5.75
C LEU A 20 -20.72 -33.81 -6.32
N LEU A 21 -19.78 -32.97 -6.76
CA LEU A 21 -18.49 -33.41 -7.29
C LEU A 21 -17.59 -34.08 -6.23
N PHE A 22 -17.68 -33.64 -4.98
CA PHE A 22 -17.00 -34.25 -3.83
C PHE A 22 -17.80 -35.41 -3.21
N GLU A 23 -18.96 -35.76 -3.75
CA GLU A 23 -19.87 -36.81 -3.23
C GLU A 23 -20.17 -36.61 -1.72
N LEU A 24 -20.41 -35.36 -1.30
CA LEU A 24 -20.63 -35.03 0.10
C LEU A 24 -21.97 -35.53 0.61
N HIS A 25 -21.95 -36.04 1.83
CA HIS A 25 -23.20 -36.40 2.53
C HIS A 25 -24.09 -35.16 2.73
N PRO A 26 -25.42 -35.27 2.59
CA PRO A 26 -26.34 -34.13 2.66
C PRO A 26 -26.17 -33.22 3.88
N GLY A 27 -25.79 -33.78 5.04
CA GLY A 27 -25.53 -32.99 6.25
C GLY A 27 -24.37 -32.00 6.09
N PHE A 28 -23.28 -32.40 5.45
CA PHE A 28 -22.12 -31.53 5.18
C PHE A 28 -22.43 -30.49 4.11
N LEU A 29 -23.24 -30.87 3.10
CA LEU A 29 -23.70 -29.94 2.07
C LEU A 29 -24.52 -28.78 2.67
N VAL A 30 -25.39 -29.06 3.63
CA VAL A 30 -26.19 -28.03 4.33
C VAL A 30 -25.26 -27.03 5.05
N VAL A 31 -24.20 -27.52 5.70
CA VAL A 31 -23.22 -26.67 6.38
C VAL A 31 -22.51 -25.73 5.37
N ILE A 32 -22.07 -26.27 4.23
CA ILE A 32 -21.41 -25.49 3.19
C ILE A 32 -22.37 -24.42 2.63
N VAL A 33 -23.59 -24.81 2.30
CA VAL A 33 -24.61 -23.87 1.81
C VAL A 33 -24.88 -22.77 2.82
N ALA A 34 -24.99 -23.09 4.12
CA ALA A 34 -25.21 -22.11 5.17
C ALA A 34 -24.06 -21.10 5.26
N VAL A 35 -22.79 -21.57 5.21
CA VAL A 35 -21.61 -20.69 5.21
C VAL A 35 -21.56 -19.82 3.96
N TYR A 36 -21.82 -20.38 2.79
CA TYR A 36 -21.84 -19.63 1.53
C TYR A 36 -22.90 -18.53 1.57
N MET A 37 -24.12 -18.84 2.03
CA MET A 37 -25.19 -17.86 2.19
C MET A 37 -24.84 -16.75 3.18
N TYR A 38 -24.12 -17.09 4.27
CA TYR A 38 -23.61 -16.10 5.24
C TYR A 38 -22.55 -15.17 4.62
N CYS A 39 -21.80 -15.61 3.62
CA CYS A 39 -20.78 -14.82 2.94
C CYS A 39 -21.35 -13.83 1.92
N VAL A 40 -22.57 -14.06 1.37
CA VAL A 40 -23.17 -13.20 0.33
C VAL A 40 -23.24 -11.73 0.72
N PRO A 41 -23.78 -11.35 1.90
CA PRO A 41 -23.85 -9.93 2.27
C PRO A 41 -22.48 -9.25 2.28
N ARG A 42 -21.44 -9.95 2.76
CA ARG A 42 -20.06 -9.45 2.81
C ARG A 42 -19.49 -9.22 1.40
N LEU A 43 -19.72 -10.16 0.49
CA LEU A 43 -19.31 -10.00 -0.92
C LEU A 43 -20.01 -8.82 -1.59
N MET A 44 -21.31 -8.65 -1.32
CA MET A 44 -22.06 -7.51 -1.84
C MET A 44 -21.56 -6.18 -1.27
N ASP A 45 -21.27 -6.12 0.03
CA ASP A 45 -20.75 -4.91 0.66
C ASP A 45 -19.35 -4.58 0.15
N ASN A 46 -18.48 -5.58 -0.03
CA ASN A 46 -17.17 -5.41 -0.62
C ASN A 46 -17.27 -4.89 -2.06
N HIS A 47 -18.17 -5.46 -2.87
CA HIS A 47 -18.40 -4.99 -4.23
C HIS A 47 -18.88 -3.53 -4.26
N LYS A 48 -19.85 -3.17 -3.41
CA LYS A 48 -20.31 -1.79 -3.30
C LYS A 48 -19.20 -0.84 -2.88
N LYS A 49 -18.39 -1.21 -1.88
CA LYS A 49 -17.23 -0.42 -1.44
C LYS A 49 -16.21 -0.25 -2.57
N PHE A 50 -15.90 -1.32 -3.30
CA PHE A 50 -14.99 -1.26 -4.43
C PHE A 50 -15.49 -0.30 -5.53
N MET A 51 -16.79 -0.37 -5.87
CA MET A 51 -17.39 0.55 -6.84
C MET A 51 -17.41 1.98 -6.33
N TYR A 52 -17.74 2.20 -5.05
CA TYR A 52 -17.73 3.52 -4.41
C TYR A 52 -16.32 4.14 -4.44
N GLU A 53 -15.28 3.41 -4.01
CA GLU A 53 -13.91 3.91 -4.03
C GLU A 53 -13.40 4.16 -5.46
N THR A 54 -13.82 3.34 -6.40
CA THR A 54 -13.51 3.54 -7.82
C THR A 54 -14.12 4.84 -8.35
N ASN A 55 -15.42 5.07 -8.11
CA ASN A 55 -16.10 6.28 -8.55
C ASN A 55 -15.52 7.51 -7.86
N ARG A 56 -15.27 7.41 -6.56
CA ARG A 56 -14.64 8.47 -5.77
C ARG A 56 -13.27 8.89 -6.31
N PHE A 57 -12.46 7.91 -6.75
CA PHE A 57 -11.17 8.18 -7.40
C PHE A 57 -11.36 8.86 -8.76
N HIS A 58 -12.30 8.41 -9.57
CA HIS A 58 -12.59 9.04 -10.87
C HIS A 58 -13.13 10.45 -10.70
N ASP A 59 -14.04 10.67 -9.76
CA ASP A 59 -14.61 11.99 -9.47
C ASP A 59 -13.52 12.98 -9.11
N ILE A 60 -12.63 12.63 -8.17
CA ILE A 60 -11.56 13.53 -7.73
C ILE A 60 -10.54 13.79 -8.85
N ASN A 61 -10.17 12.78 -9.62
CA ASN A 61 -9.23 12.93 -10.72
C ASN A 61 -9.81 13.83 -11.84
N SER A 62 -11.09 13.67 -12.17
CA SER A 62 -11.80 14.51 -13.11
C SER A 62 -11.93 15.94 -12.59
N TYR A 63 -12.30 16.11 -11.32
CA TYR A 63 -12.35 17.42 -10.68
C TYR A 63 -11.00 18.14 -10.74
N MET A 64 -9.92 17.49 -10.30
CA MET A 64 -8.58 18.09 -10.32
C MET A 64 -8.17 18.53 -11.73
N SER A 65 -8.51 17.74 -12.76
CA SER A 65 -8.21 18.07 -14.14
C SER A 65 -9.02 19.26 -14.65
N GLN A 66 -10.32 19.29 -14.39
CA GLN A 66 -11.21 20.36 -14.85
C GLN A 66 -10.91 21.69 -14.15
N MET A 67 -10.81 21.64 -12.80
CA MET A 67 -10.48 22.82 -11.99
C MET A 67 -9.14 23.42 -12.41
N ALA A 68 -8.19 22.57 -12.68
CA ALA A 68 -6.86 22.94 -13.12
C ALA A 68 -6.88 23.59 -14.51
N GLN A 69 -7.63 23.04 -15.46
CA GLN A 69 -7.78 23.64 -16.80
C GLN A 69 -8.51 24.98 -16.75
N SER A 70 -9.58 25.08 -15.97
CA SER A 70 -10.32 26.33 -15.81
C SER A 70 -9.43 27.42 -15.19
N PHE A 71 -8.68 27.09 -14.13
CA PHE A 71 -7.80 28.05 -13.44
C PHE A 71 -6.69 28.61 -14.33
N ILE A 72 -6.17 27.86 -15.32
CA ILE A 72 -5.19 28.42 -16.27
C ILE A 72 -5.74 29.63 -17.03
N TYR A 73 -7.02 29.59 -17.39
CA TYR A 73 -7.63 30.63 -18.20
C TYR A 73 -8.18 31.79 -17.37
N THR A 74 -8.78 31.48 -16.22
CA THR A 74 -9.45 32.44 -15.37
C THR A 74 -8.52 33.14 -14.39
N GLN A 75 -7.53 32.39 -13.86
CA GLN A 75 -6.67 32.81 -12.75
C GLN A 75 -7.44 33.25 -11.49
N ASP A 76 -8.68 32.80 -11.35
CA ASP A 76 -9.63 33.09 -10.30
C ASP A 76 -10.21 31.77 -9.77
N VAL A 77 -10.14 31.56 -8.46
CA VAL A 77 -10.57 30.31 -7.83
C VAL A 77 -12.08 30.14 -7.91
N ILE A 78 -12.84 31.23 -7.68
CA ILE A 78 -14.31 31.20 -7.67
C ILE A 78 -14.81 30.87 -9.06
N GLN A 79 -14.35 31.61 -10.05
CA GLN A 79 -14.77 31.40 -11.44
C GLN A 79 -14.40 30.00 -11.93
N SER A 80 -13.20 29.52 -11.57
CA SER A 80 -12.76 28.17 -11.91
C SER A 80 -13.64 27.09 -11.29
N LEU A 81 -14.10 27.32 -10.05
CA LEU A 81 -14.97 26.39 -9.35
C LEU A 81 -16.37 26.35 -9.99
N GLU A 82 -16.91 27.53 -10.36
CA GLU A 82 -18.20 27.65 -11.07
C GLU A 82 -18.15 26.92 -12.42
N GLU A 83 -17.12 27.18 -13.24
CA GLU A 83 -16.94 26.47 -14.52
C GLU A 83 -16.79 24.96 -14.33
N THR A 84 -16.02 24.53 -13.32
CA THR A 84 -15.85 23.13 -13.01
C THR A 84 -17.17 22.48 -12.60
N ALA A 85 -18.00 23.16 -11.80
CA ALA A 85 -19.30 22.66 -11.39
C ALA A 85 -20.22 22.36 -12.57
N THR A 86 -20.14 23.13 -13.65
CA THR A 86 -20.93 22.88 -14.87
C THR A 86 -20.55 21.59 -15.58
N CYS A 87 -19.34 21.09 -15.38
CA CYS A 87 -18.86 19.83 -15.99
C CYS A 87 -19.44 18.58 -15.31
N PHE A 88 -19.95 18.72 -14.08
CA PHE A 88 -20.53 17.63 -13.29
C PHE A 88 -22.06 17.77 -13.27
N ALA A 89 -22.74 17.02 -14.13
CA ALA A 89 -24.20 17.12 -14.23
C ALA A 89 -24.95 16.45 -13.08
N ASN A 90 -24.39 15.42 -12.45
CA ASN A 90 -25.02 14.63 -11.39
C ASN A 90 -23.95 13.89 -10.55
N GLY A 91 -24.33 13.48 -9.35
CA GLY A 91 -23.51 12.60 -8.51
C GLY A 91 -22.85 13.30 -7.31
N PRO A 92 -22.06 12.55 -6.52
CA PRO A 92 -21.52 13.07 -5.27
C PRO A 92 -20.60 14.27 -5.43
N MET A 93 -19.87 14.38 -6.55
CA MET A 93 -19.02 15.53 -6.84
C MET A 93 -19.85 16.78 -7.14
N HIS A 94 -20.91 16.66 -7.94
CA HIS A 94 -21.83 17.75 -8.21
C HIS A 94 -22.44 18.33 -6.92
N GLU A 95 -22.98 17.46 -6.05
CA GLU A 95 -23.52 17.88 -4.75
C GLU A 95 -22.48 18.62 -3.91
N THR A 96 -21.25 18.12 -3.90
CA THR A 96 -20.14 18.73 -3.12
C THR A 96 -19.74 20.09 -3.68
N LEU A 97 -19.75 20.25 -5.00
CA LEU A 97 -19.44 21.53 -5.66
C LEU A 97 -20.53 22.55 -5.42
N GLU A 98 -21.81 22.14 -5.45
CA GLU A 98 -22.91 23.02 -5.09
C GLU A 98 -22.82 23.49 -3.63
N GLU A 99 -22.51 22.59 -2.68
CA GLU A 99 -22.27 22.95 -1.29
C GLU A 99 -21.13 23.96 -1.17
N ALA A 100 -20.04 23.78 -1.90
CA ALA A 100 -18.90 24.70 -1.89
C ALA A 100 -19.27 26.08 -2.46
N LEU A 101 -20.04 26.14 -3.54
CA LEU A 101 -20.53 27.42 -4.11
C LEU A 101 -21.48 28.16 -3.16
N VAL A 102 -22.32 27.44 -2.41
CA VAL A 102 -23.17 28.05 -1.37
C VAL A 102 -22.32 28.69 -0.26
N VAL A 103 -21.19 28.09 0.11
CA VAL A 103 -20.26 28.68 1.09
C VAL A 103 -19.64 29.97 0.57
N ILE A 104 -19.28 30.04 -0.70
CA ILE A 104 -18.76 31.24 -1.35
C ILE A 104 -19.82 32.37 -1.30
N ASP A 105 -21.06 32.05 -1.68
CA ASP A 105 -22.16 33.01 -1.65
C ASP A 105 -22.47 33.56 -0.26
N ALA A 106 -22.32 32.75 0.77
CA ALA A 106 -22.50 33.15 2.16
C ALA A 106 -21.34 34.02 2.68
N GLY A 107 -20.13 33.82 2.16
CA GLY A 107 -18.88 34.42 2.65
C GLY A 107 -18.48 35.75 1.97
N LYS A 108 -19.38 36.47 1.31
CA LYS A 108 -19.12 37.68 0.50
C LYS A 108 -18.33 38.81 1.18
N TRP A 109 -18.22 38.82 2.50
CA TRP A 109 -17.52 39.83 3.28
C TRP A 109 -15.99 39.61 3.38
N ASP A 110 -15.54 38.33 3.24
CA ASP A 110 -14.13 37.92 3.25
C ASP A 110 -13.94 36.85 2.16
N ILE A 111 -13.68 37.31 0.96
CA ILE A 111 -13.58 36.46 -0.25
C ILE A 111 -12.55 35.37 -0.05
N ARG A 112 -11.38 35.70 0.48
CA ARG A 112 -10.29 34.75 0.70
C ARG A 112 -10.65 33.63 1.67
N LYS A 113 -11.31 33.99 2.75
CA LYS A 113 -11.78 33.02 3.72
C LYS A 113 -12.87 32.14 3.10
N ALA A 114 -13.78 32.76 2.32
CA ALA A 114 -14.84 32.02 1.63
C ALA A 114 -14.26 30.98 0.63
N GLU A 115 -13.25 31.35 -0.15
CA GLU A 115 -12.54 30.44 -1.05
C GLU A 115 -11.92 29.26 -0.30
N ARG A 116 -11.17 29.54 0.77
CA ARG A 116 -10.57 28.49 1.61
C ARG A 116 -11.63 27.60 2.24
N ASP A 117 -12.71 28.16 2.76
CA ASP A 117 -13.79 27.41 3.39
C ASP A 117 -14.53 26.55 2.35
N ALA A 118 -14.80 27.08 1.14
CA ALA A 118 -15.40 26.33 0.05
C ALA A 118 -14.54 25.16 -0.42
N LEU A 119 -13.24 25.38 -0.63
CA LEU A 119 -12.31 24.31 -0.98
C LEU A 119 -12.19 23.27 0.13
N SER A 120 -12.30 23.69 1.40
CA SER A 120 -12.27 22.77 2.55
C SER A 120 -13.48 21.82 2.58
N VAL A 121 -14.64 22.20 2.06
CA VAL A 121 -15.80 21.31 1.90
C VAL A 121 -15.43 20.12 0.99
N ILE A 122 -14.80 20.40 -0.14
CA ILE A 122 -14.37 19.36 -1.10
C ILE A 122 -13.28 18.48 -0.47
N GLU A 123 -12.30 19.10 0.22
CA GLU A 123 -11.21 18.38 0.91
C GLU A 123 -11.73 17.46 2.01
N SER A 124 -12.75 17.88 2.76
CA SER A 124 -13.33 17.06 3.83
C SER A 124 -14.04 15.81 3.31
N ARG A 125 -14.68 15.90 2.14
CA ARG A 125 -15.42 14.80 1.54
C ARG A 125 -14.52 13.77 0.86
N TYR A 126 -13.47 14.25 0.22
CA TYR A 126 -12.58 13.38 -0.55
C TYR A 126 -11.27 13.01 0.17
N ASP A 127 -10.86 13.72 1.20
CA ASP A 127 -9.67 13.51 2.04
C ASP A 127 -8.45 13.00 1.25
N CYS A 128 -7.97 13.81 0.31
CA CYS A 128 -6.85 13.51 -0.54
C CYS A 128 -5.77 14.59 -0.42
N GLU A 129 -4.55 14.20 -0.06
CA GLU A 129 -3.41 15.11 0.05
C GLU A 129 -3.11 15.83 -1.28
N LYS A 130 -3.24 15.12 -2.42
CA LYS A 130 -3.02 15.71 -3.75
C LYS A 130 -3.99 16.84 -4.04
N LEU A 131 -5.24 16.67 -3.62
CA LEU A 131 -6.28 17.68 -3.74
C LEU A 131 -5.94 18.92 -2.91
N ARG A 132 -5.54 18.73 -1.64
CA ARG A 132 -5.14 19.85 -0.77
C ARG A 132 -3.96 20.62 -1.33
N ASN A 133 -2.98 19.92 -1.89
CA ASN A 133 -1.82 20.56 -2.52
C ASN A 133 -2.21 21.39 -3.75
N LEU A 134 -3.14 20.89 -4.56
CA LEU A 134 -3.67 21.60 -5.72
C LEU A 134 -4.44 22.85 -5.30
N HIS A 135 -5.30 22.76 -4.29
CA HIS A 135 -6.06 23.88 -3.76
C HIS A 135 -5.12 24.96 -3.16
N ASN A 136 -4.13 24.56 -2.38
CA ASN A 136 -3.12 25.48 -1.86
C ASN A 136 -2.36 26.19 -2.98
N PHE A 137 -2.05 25.47 -4.06
CA PHE A 137 -1.41 26.06 -5.21
C PHE A 137 -2.30 27.13 -5.85
N PHE A 138 -3.60 26.87 -6.07
CA PHE A 138 -4.52 27.85 -6.67
C PHE A 138 -4.65 29.10 -5.82
N LEU A 139 -4.88 28.96 -4.52
CA LEU A 139 -4.98 30.09 -3.60
C LEU A 139 -3.70 30.94 -3.58
N ASN A 140 -2.54 30.29 -3.61
CA ASN A 140 -1.27 31.00 -3.65
C ASN A 140 -1.01 31.66 -5.01
N ALA A 141 -1.38 31.00 -6.11
CA ALA A 141 -1.20 31.53 -7.46
C ALA A 141 -2.07 32.74 -7.72
N GLU A 142 -3.32 32.72 -7.27
CA GLU A 142 -4.25 33.87 -7.34
C GLU A 142 -3.73 35.07 -6.52
N GLU A 143 -3.23 34.82 -5.29
CA GLU A 143 -2.67 35.87 -4.44
C GLU A 143 -1.51 36.61 -5.08
N ILE A 144 -0.68 35.88 -5.76
CA ILE A 144 0.60 36.40 -6.22
C ILE A 144 0.46 37.00 -7.62
N GLY A 145 -0.52 36.52 -8.40
CA GLY A 145 -0.68 36.91 -9.81
C GLY A 145 0.52 36.48 -10.67
N GLY A 146 0.34 36.37 -11.95
CA GLY A 146 1.41 36.08 -12.90
C GLY A 146 1.19 34.78 -13.69
N GLU A 147 2.06 34.51 -14.67
CA GLU A 147 1.98 33.31 -15.51
C GLU A 147 2.44 32.07 -14.72
N CYS A 148 1.48 31.26 -14.26
CA CYS A 148 1.75 30.01 -13.53
C CYS A 148 1.75 28.78 -14.46
N GLN A 149 1.91 28.96 -15.76
CA GLN A 149 1.80 27.86 -16.77
C GLN A 149 2.83 26.75 -16.58
N ARG A 150 4.00 27.06 -16.06
CA ARG A 150 5.07 26.08 -15.86
C ARG A 150 4.76 25.18 -14.67
N GLU A 151 4.38 25.78 -13.54
CA GLU A 151 4.01 25.10 -12.30
C GLU A 151 2.82 24.22 -12.53
N PHE A 152 1.86 24.76 -13.26
CA PHE A 152 0.68 24.04 -13.67
C PHE A 152 1.03 22.78 -14.46
N ARG A 153 1.92 22.87 -15.46
CA ARG A 153 2.38 21.67 -16.22
C ARG A 153 3.02 20.63 -15.32
N ILE A 154 3.71 21.06 -14.27
CA ILE A 154 4.33 20.12 -13.29
C ILE A 154 3.22 19.42 -12.50
N LEU A 155 2.25 20.17 -11.97
CA LEU A 155 1.13 19.60 -11.22
C LEU A 155 0.33 18.62 -12.06
N GLU A 156 0.04 18.96 -13.31
CA GLU A 156 -0.71 18.08 -14.22
C GLU A 156 0.06 16.78 -14.53
N ARG A 157 1.37 16.86 -14.77
CA ARG A 157 2.21 15.67 -14.91
C ARG A 157 2.21 14.79 -13.66
N MET A 158 2.28 15.41 -12.47
CA MET A 158 2.21 14.67 -11.21
C MET A 158 0.85 14.02 -11.01
N ARG A 159 -0.24 14.72 -11.33
CA ARG A 159 -1.59 14.16 -11.30
C ARG A 159 -1.73 12.96 -12.23
N THR A 160 -1.27 13.09 -13.47
CA THR A 160 -1.32 12.00 -14.47
C THR A 160 -0.49 10.80 -14.02
N ALA A 161 0.73 11.02 -13.54
CA ALA A 161 1.58 9.95 -13.00
C ALA A 161 0.92 9.24 -11.80
N TRP A 162 0.30 9.99 -10.89
CA TRP A 162 -0.46 9.42 -9.78
C TRP A 162 -1.66 8.60 -10.26
N GLN A 163 -2.40 9.09 -11.23
CA GLN A 163 -3.51 8.37 -11.85
C GLN A 163 -3.05 7.02 -12.41
N GLU A 164 -1.99 7.00 -13.21
CA GLU A 164 -1.43 5.78 -13.80
C GLU A 164 -0.99 4.76 -12.73
N VAL A 165 -0.37 5.24 -11.65
CA VAL A 165 0.04 4.37 -10.54
C VAL A 165 -1.17 3.74 -9.85
N VAL A 166 -2.20 4.52 -9.51
CA VAL A 166 -3.40 4.02 -8.82
C VAL A 166 -4.18 3.05 -9.70
N GLU A 167 -4.39 3.38 -10.98
CA GLU A 167 -5.06 2.50 -11.94
C GLU A 167 -4.27 1.19 -12.17
N GLY A 168 -2.96 1.29 -12.32
CA GLY A 168 -2.10 0.11 -12.46
C GLY A 168 -2.15 -0.82 -11.25
N ILE A 169 -2.17 -0.27 -10.04
CA ILE A 169 -2.30 -1.05 -8.81
C ILE A 169 -3.68 -1.69 -8.71
N ARG A 170 -4.74 -0.96 -9.06
CA ARG A 170 -6.10 -1.49 -9.07
C ARG A 170 -6.23 -2.69 -10.01
N VAL A 171 -5.74 -2.57 -11.24
CA VAL A 171 -5.75 -3.66 -12.22
C VAL A 171 -4.98 -4.86 -11.69
N LYS A 172 -3.81 -4.62 -11.09
CA LYS A 172 -3.00 -5.68 -10.49
C LYS A 172 -3.69 -6.39 -9.33
N LYS A 173 -4.36 -5.65 -8.43
CA LYS A 173 -5.13 -6.24 -7.32
C LYS A 173 -6.25 -7.15 -7.83
N VAL A 174 -7.00 -6.72 -8.84
CA VAL A 174 -8.04 -7.55 -9.48
C VAL A 174 -7.43 -8.81 -10.08
N TRP A 175 -6.30 -8.68 -10.77
CA TRP A 175 -5.57 -9.79 -11.34
C TRP A 175 -5.08 -10.79 -10.28
N ASP A 176 -4.45 -10.31 -9.20
CA ASP A 176 -3.95 -11.16 -8.10
C ASP A 176 -5.09 -11.92 -7.41
N ARG A 177 -6.27 -11.29 -7.21
CA ARG A 177 -7.48 -11.95 -6.70
C ARG A 177 -7.93 -13.08 -7.63
N ASN A 178 -8.04 -12.79 -8.93
CA ASN A 178 -8.52 -13.74 -9.92
C ASN A 178 -7.57 -14.94 -10.08
N ILE A 179 -6.26 -14.68 -10.13
CA ILE A 179 -5.25 -15.75 -10.13
C ILE A 179 -5.36 -16.62 -8.87
N GLY A 180 -5.47 -16.01 -7.69
CA GLY A 180 -5.63 -16.75 -6.45
C GLY A 180 -6.85 -17.66 -6.46
N ALA A 181 -7.98 -17.16 -6.96
CA ALA A 181 -9.21 -17.96 -7.12
C ALA A 181 -9.03 -19.11 -8.14
N CYS A 182 -8.36 -18.86 -9.26
CA CYS A 182 -8.06 -19.88 -10.26
C CYS A 182 -7.13 -20.97 -9.70
N ILE A 183 -6.09 -20.59 -8.96
CA ILE A 183 -5.18 -21.54 -8.30
C ILE A 183 -5.95 -22.42 -7.32
N TYR A 184 -6.81 -21.80 -6.48
CA TYR A 184 -7.62 -22.58 -5.54
C TYR A 184 -8.57 -23.55 -6.27
N GLY A 185 -9.25 -23.08 -7.32
CA GLY A 185 -10.11 -23.90 -8.16
C GLY A 185 -9.37 -25.08 -8.81
N PHE A 186 -8.15 -24.82 -9.31
CA PHE A 186 -7.31 -25.89 -9.86
C PHE A 186 -6.99 -26.97 -8.80
N PHE A 187 -6.66 -26.57 -7.58
CA PHE A 187 -6.40 -27.53 -6.52
C PHE A 187 -7.65 -28.29 -6.07
N LEU A 188 -8.84 -27.68 -6.08
CA LEU A 188 -10.08 -28.43 -5.85
C LEU A 188 -10.28 -29.52 -6.91
N ILE A 189 -9.98 -29.22 -8.17
CA ILE A 189 -10.03 -30.24 -9.25
C ILE A 189 -9.03 -31.37 -8.99
N VAL A 190 -7.81 -31.06 -8.56
CA VAL A 190 -6.81 -32.07 -8.19
C VAL A 190 -7.30 -32.95 -7.04
N CYS A 191 -7.93 -32.37 -6.00
CA CYS A 191 -8.52 -33.13 -4.91
C CYS A 191 -9.65 -34.06 -5.38
N ILE A 192 -10.54 -33.59 -6.26
CA ILE A 192 -11.61 -34.42 -6.86
C ILE A 192 -11.03 -35.58 -7.65
N LEU A 193 -10.02 -35.31 -8.50
CA LEU A 193 -9.35 -36.36 -9.28
C LEU A 193 -8.68 -37.40 -8.37
N MET A 194 -8.05 -36.95 -7.29
CA MET A 194 -7.40 -37.85 -6.32
C MET A 194 -8.41 -38.76 -5.62
N LEU A 195 -9.57 -38.22 -5.19
CA LEU A 195 -10.65 -39.00 -4.63
C LEU A 195 -11.19 -40.04 -5.62
N HIS A 196 -11.35 -39.64 -6.89
CA HIS A 196 -11.85 -40.56 -7.94
C HIS A 196 -10.87 -41.70 -8.24
N ILE A 197 -9.55 -41.41 -8.27
CA ILE A 197 -8.49 -42.42 -8.43
C ILE A 197 -8.48 -43.39 -7.25
N MET A 198 -8.61 -42.88 -6.03
CA MET A 198 -8.62 -43.70 -4.81
C MET A 198 -9.85 -44.62 -4.74
N ARG A 199 -11.00 -44.16 -5.19
CA ARG A 199 -12.22 -44.98 -5.34
C ARG A 199 -11.99 -46.17 -6.27
N GLY A 200 -11.28 -45.99 -7.39
CA GLY A 200 -10.91 -47.06 -8.32
C GLY A 200 -10.05 -48.14 -7.72
N SER A 201 -9.38 -47.87 -6.57
CA SER A 201 -8.53 -48.82 -5.86
C SER A 201 -9.24 -49.66 -4.81
N ASN A 202 -10.58 -49.72 -4.81
CA ASN A 202 -11.43 -50.43 -3.84
C ASN A 202 -11.26 -49.95 -2.38
N LEU A 203 -10.70 -48.78 -2.16
CA LEU A 203 -10.62 -48.13 -0.85
C LEU A 203 -11.86 -47.21 -0.68
N ASP A 204 -12.75 -47.59 0.25
CA ASP A 204 -13.94 -46.77 0.54
C ASP A 204 -13.59 -45.53 1.38
N ILE A 205 -12.78 -44.65 0.78
CA ILE A 205 -12.29 -43.42 1.43
C ILE A 205 -13.31 -42.31 1.34
N VAL A 206 -14.11 -42.27 0.29
CA VAL A 206 -15.06 -41.17 0.00
C VAL A 206 -16.12 -41.09 1.11
N ASN A 207 -16.65 -42.22 1.56
CA ASN A 207 -17.65 -42.27 2.63
C ASN A 207 -17.06 -42.13 4.05
N HIS A 208 -15.75 -42.10 4.16
CA HIS A 208 -15.11 -41.95 5.47
C HIS A 208 -15.38 -40.56 6.04
N ILE A 209 -15.82 -40.49 7.29
CA ILE A 209 -16.26 -39.23 7.92
C ILE A 209 -15.13 -38.17 7.95
N ALA A 210 -13.87 -38.59 8.10
CA ALA A 210 -12.72 -37.69 8.07
C ALA A 210 -12.51 -37.07 6.69
N THR A 211 -12.72 -37.79 5.60
CA THR A 211 -12.67 -37.28 4.21
C THR A 211 -13.74 -36.23 4.02
N GLN A 212 -14.98 -36.53 4.45
CA GLN A 212 -16.11 -35.59 4.38
C GLN A 212 -15.84 -34.28 5.12
N ILE A 213 -15.17 -34.35 6.28
CA ILE A 213 -14.74 -33.17 7.05
C ILE A 213 -13.69 -32.38 6.29
N ILE A 214 -12.66 -33.03 5.73
CA ILE A 214 -11.59 -32.37 4.98
C ILE A 214 -12.17 -31.65 3.77
N ASP A 215 -13.02 -32.30 3.00
CA ASP A 215 -13.67 -31.74 1.82
C ASP A 215 -14.54 -30.53 2.18
N THR A 216 -15.31 -30.65 3.26
CA THR A 216 -16.11 -29.53 3.79
C THR A 216 -15.23 -28.33 4.17
N LEU A 217 -14.12 -28.56 4.86
CA LEU A 217 -13.18 -27.51 5.24
C LEU A 217 -12.51 -26.88 4.00
N LEU A 218 -12.16 -27.66 2.99
CA LEU A 218 -11.61 -27.15 1.74
C LEU A 218 -12.62 -26.24 1.00
N LEU A 219 -13.87 -26.64 0.92
CA LEU A 219 -14.91 -25.85 0.25
C LEU A 219 -15.27 -24.58 1.03
N ILE A 220 -15.34 -24.66 2.34
CA ILE A 220 -15.49 -23.46 3.20
C ILE A 220 -14.30 -22.54 3.05
N GLY A 221 -13.08 -23.10 3.06
CA GLY A 221 -11.83 -22.34 2.87
C GLY A 221 -11.81 -21.58 1.54
N PHE A 222 -12.36 -22.15 0.47
CA PHE A 222 -12.44 -21.51 -0.83
C PHE A 222 -13.26 -20.20 -0.79
N VAL A 223 -14.47 -20.24 -0.24
CA VAL A 223 -15.30 -19.03 -0.17
C VAL A 223 -14.74 -18.01 0.81
N LEU A 224 -14.20 -18.45 1.94
CA LEU A 224 -13.58 -17.53 2.92
C LEU A 224 -12.32 -16.85 2.34
N TYR A 225 -11.50 -17.60 1.60
CA TYR A 225 -10.36 -17.04 0.88
C TYR A 225 -10.80 -15.99 -0.13
N PHE A 226 -11.85 -16.28 -0.93
CA PHE A 226 -12.37 -15.34 -1.92
C PHE A 226 -12.93 -14.07 -1.25
N VAL A 227 -13.71 -14.20 -0.17
CA VAL A 227 -14.23 -13.05 0.62
C VAL A 227 -13.08 -12.23 1.20
N PHE A 228 -12.04 -12.88 1.72
CA PHE A 228 -10.86 -12.20 2.25
C PHE A 228 -10.12 -11.39 1.19
N MET A 229 -9.88 -11.98 0.02
CA MET A 229 -9.23 -11.30 -1.10
C MET A 229 -10.08 -10.15 -1.64
N ASP A 230 -11.39 -10.34 -1.73
CA ASP A 230 -12.33 -9.33 -2.19
C ASP A 230 -12.45 -8.15 -1.20
N ASN A 231 -12.42 -8.41 0.10
CA ASN A 231 -12.36 -7.36 1.13
C ASN A 231 -11.07 -6.51 1.02
N ARG A 232 -9.93 -7.14 0.71
CA ARG A 232 -8.68 -6.44 0.44
C ARG A 232 -8.73 -5.58 -0.82
N LEU A 233 -9.47 -6.02 -1.83
CA LEU A 233 -9.69 -5.27 -3.05
C LEU A 233 -10.54 -4.01 -2.81
N ALA A 234 -11.50 -4.08 -1.89
CA ALA A 234 -12.41 -3.01 -1.53
C ALA A 234 -11.78 -1.91 -0.65
N GLY A 235 -10.47 -1.95 -0.41
CA GLY A 235 -9.74 -0.91 0.32
C GLY A 235 -9.74 0.43 -0.40
N SER A 236 -9.55 1.54 0.35
CA SER A 236 -9.52 2.88 -0.22
C SER A 236 -8.41 3.04 -1.27
N LEU A 237 -8.75 3.72 -2.36
CA LEU A 237 -7.81 4.12 -3.43
C LEU A 237 -7.18 5.49 -3.13
N LEU A 238 -7.87 6.33 -2.35
CA LEU A 238 -7.38 7.64 -1.90
C LEU A 238 -6.62 7.46 -0.58
N VAL A 239 -5.48 6.80 -0.64
CA VAL A 239 -4.67 6.58 0.56
C VAL A 239 -3.72 7.75 0.75
N ASN A 240 -3.91 8.49 1.84
CA ASN A 240 -2.90 9.43 2.31
C ASN A 240 -1.72 8.61 2.87
N PRO A 241 -0.50 8.80 2.39
CA PRO A 241 0.63 8.07 2.91
C PRO A 241 0.81 8.40 4.39
N GLN A 242 0.96 7.36 5.19
CA GLN A 242 1.28 7.55 6.60
C GLN A 242 2.66 8.21 6.71
N ILE A 243 2.67 9.44 7.19
CA ILE A 243 3.91 10.18 7.45
C ILE A 243 4.39 9.77 8.84
N MET A 244 5.68 9.41 8.93
CA MET A 244 6.30 9.13 10.22
C MET A 244 6.24 10.38 11.11
N SER A 245 5.82 10.23 12.39
CA SER A 245 5.81 11.36 13.31
C SER A 245 7.23 11.84 13.60
N GLU A 246 7.36 13.13 13.90
CA GLU A 246 8.65 13.77 14.19
C GLU A 246 9.40 13.10 15.35
N GLU A 247 8.68 12.74 16.41
CA GLU A 247 9.24 12.01 17.54
C GLU A 247 9.86 10.67 17.15
N LYS A 248 9.16 9.92 16.28
CA LYS A 248 9.68 8.63 15.78
C LYS A 248 10.87 8.82 14.87
N ALA A 249 10.83 9.81 13.98
CA ALA A 249 11.94 10.12 13.09
C ALA A 249 13.20 10.47 13.91
N ASN A 250 13.06 11.38 14.86
CA ASN A 250 14.16 11.78 15.74
C ASN A 250 14.69 10.61 16.59
N ALA A 251 13.81 9.76 17.14
CA ALA A 251 14.24 8.57 17.88
C ALA A 251 15.06 7.59 17.01
N TYR A 252 14.69 7.43 15.74
CA TYR A 252 15.49 6.61 14.82
C TYR A 252 16.83 7.26 14.48
N PHE A 253 16.89 8.56 14.23
CA PHE A 253 18.15 9.28 13.99
C PHE A 253 19.08 9.20 15.23
N ASP A 254 18.56 9.47 16.42
CA ASP A 254 19.32 9.37 17.66
C ASP A 254 19.83 7.95 17.92
N TYR A 255 19.02 6.92 17.59
CA TYR A 255 19.45 5.52 17.63
C TYR A 255 20.61 5.25 16.65
N LEU A 256 20.53 5.75 15.42
CA LEU A 256 21.55 5.53 14.40
C LEU A 256 22.86 6.27 14.71
N GLU A 257 22.80 7.52 15.16
CA GLU A 257 23.97 8.31 15.55
C GLU A 257 24.69 7.73 16.77
N ASN A 258 23.93 7.19 17.74
CA ASN A 258 24.49 6.62 18.98
C ASN A 258 24.74 5.11 18.89
N TYR A 259 24.59 4.50 17.71
CA TYR A 259 24.75 3.06 17.56
C TYR A 259 26.18 2.61 17.82
N ASP A 260 26.36 1.84 18.90
CA ASP A 260 27.59 1.14 19.23
C ASP A 260 27.33 -0.37 19.27
N SER A 261 27.87 -1.09 18.29
CA SER A 261 27.69 -2.54 18.15
C SER A 261 28.03 -3.32 19.44
N LYS A 262 29.03 -2.88 20.21
CA LYS A 262 29.43 -3.55 21.46
C LYS A 262 28.41 -3.32 22.59
N LYS A 263 27.86 -2.13 22.70
CA LYS A 263 26.81 -1.79 23.69
C LYS A 263 25.51 -2.51 23.35
N GLU A 264 25.10 -2.49 22.11
CA GLU A 264 23.89 -3.16 21.65
C GLU A 264 24.00 -4.70 21.76
N CYS A 265 25.13 -5.28 21.43
CA CYS A 265 25.37 -6.70 21.66
C CYS A 265 25.19 -7.09 23.13
N ARG A 266 25.68 -6.29 24.08
CA ARG A 266 25.48 -6.53 25.52
C ARG A 266 24.01 -6.43 25.93
N LYS A 267 23.27 -5.48 25.39
CA LYS A 267 21.84 -5.29 25.64
C LYS A 267 21.01 -6.50 25.22
N TYR A 268 21.37 -7.11 24.09
CA TYR A 268 20.67 -8.28 23.56
C TYR A 268 21.29 -9.63 23.97
N ASN A 269 22.24 -9.63 24.91
CA ASN A 269 22.93 -10.85 25.36
C ASN A 269 21.94 -11.88 25.96
N ALA A 270 20.87 -11.42 26.61
CA ALA A 270 19.83 -12.31 27.13
C ALA A 270 19.11 -13.09 26.00
N PHE A 271 18.88 -12.48 24.85
CA PHE A 271 18.29 -13.15 23.68
C PHE A 271 19.27 -14.17 23.06
N ALA A 272 20.56 -13.86 23.04
CA ALA A 272 21.57 -14.79 22.58
C ALA A 272 21.64 -16.02 23.49
N ILE A 273 21.62 -15.84 24.81
CA ILE A 273 21.59 -16.94 25.78
C ILE A 273 20.31 -17.76 25.62
N LEU A 274 19.15 -17.11 25.50
CA LEU A 274 17.87 -17.77 25.30
C LEU A 274 17.86 -18.62 24.01
N SER A 275 18.42 -18.10 22.93
CA SER A 275 18.51 -18.83 21.64
C SER A 275 19.37 -20.09 21.76
N VAL A 276 20.47 -20.04 22.50
CA VAL A 276 21.32 -21.21 22.79
C VAL A 276 20.56 -22.23 23.63
N VAL A 277 19.83 -21.81 24.68
CA VAL A 277 19.01 -22.71 25.50
C VAL A 277 17.95 -23.41 24.65
N ILE A 278 17.23 -22.66 23.81
CA ILE A 278 16.24 -23.23 22.88
C ILE A 278 16.90 -24.24 21.93
N ALA A 279 18.05 -23.93 21.37
CA ALA A 279 18.80 -24.85 20.49
C ALA A 279 19.18 -26.16 21.20
N VAL A 280 19.65 -26.08 22.43
CA VAL A 280 19.99 -27.28 23.25
C VAL A 280 18.74 -28.10 23.54
N VAL A 281 17.62 -27.49 23.88
CA VAL A 281 16.34 -28.17 24.11
C VAL A 281 15.88 -28.92 22.86
N PHE A 282 15.95 -28.30 21.69
CA PHE A 282 15.59 -28.96 20.42
C PHE A 282 16.47 -30.20 20.14
N LEU A 283 17.78 -30.10 20.38
CA LEU A 283 18.70 -31.22 20.20
C LEU A 283 18.46 -32.34 21.21
N TYR A 284 18.03 -32.01 22.43
CA TYR A 284 17.73 -33.01 23.46
C TYR A 284 16.44 -33.82 23.17
N ILE A 285 15.40 -33.15 22.60
CA ILE A 285 14.10 -33.82 22.33
C ILE A 285 14.22 -34.83 21.18
N LYS A 286 14.83 -34.43 20.05
CA LYS A 286 15.06 -35.34 18.91
C LYS A 286 16.34 -34.94 18.15
N PRO A 287 17.44 -35.65 18.32
CA PRO A 287 18.69 -35.40 17.59
C PRO A 287 18.57 -35.89 16.14
N THR A 288 18.05 -35.07 15.26
CA THR A 288 18.02 -35.31 13.82
C THR A 288 18.84 -34.24 13.10
N TRP A 289 19.28 -34.49 11.88
CA TRP A 289 20.02 -33.47 11.11
C TRP A 289 19.20 -32.19 10.89
N ILE A 290 17.85 -32.28 10.84
CA ILE A 290 16.93 -31.15 10.70
C ILE A 290 16.92 -30.30 11.99
N THR A 291 16.84 -30.95 13.16
CA THR A 291 16.88 -30.23 14.45
C THR A 291 18.25 -29.60 14.70
N PHE A 292 19.33 -30.20 14.20
CA PHE A 292 20.68 -29.64 14.25
C PHE A 292 20.78 -28.38 13.38
N ALA A 293 20.26 -28.41 12.14
CA ALA A 293 20.22 -27.25 11.26
C ALA A 293 19.36 -26.10 11.84
N LEU A 294 18.21 -26.41 12.44
CA LEU A 294 17.36 -25.44 13.13
C LEU A 294 18.07 -24.83 14.35
N ALA A 295 18.77 -25.63 15.14
CA ALA A 295 19.53 -25.18 16.30
C ALA A 295 20.61 -24.15 15.89
N ILE A 296 21.37 -24.44 14.82
CA ILE A 296 22.37 -23.52 14.26
C ILE A 296 21.69 -22.21 13.81
N CYS A 297 20.55 -22.29 13.12
CA CYS A 297 19.81 -21.13 12.67
C CYS A 297 19.34 -20.24 13.85
N PHE A 298 18.82 -20.84 14.92
CA PHE A 298 18.40 -20.12 16.13
C PHE A 298 19.58 -19.43 16.84
N VAL A 299 20.71 -20.12 16.99
CA VAL A 299 21.91 -19.52 17.60
C VAL A 299 22.42 -18.37 16.76
N PHE A 300 22.50 -18.55 15.43
CA PHE A 300 22.93 -17.49 14.52
C PHE A 300 22.01 -16.27 14.61
N MET A 301 20.69 -16.47 14.61
CA MET A 301 19.70 -15.41 14.74
C MET A 301 19.82 -14.68 16.08
N GLY A 302 20.00 -15.41 17.20
CA GLY A 302 20.17 -14.81 18.52
C GLY A 302 21.43 -13.96 18.65
N LEU A 303 22.54 -14.42 18.07
CA LEU A 303 23.81 -13.68 18.09
C LEU A 303 23.80 -12.41 17.23
N HIS A 304 23.04 -12.42 16.11
CA HIS A 304 22.99 -11.31 15.15
C HIS A 304 21.76 -10.42 15.26
N ILE A 305 20.92 -10.60 16.29
CA ILE A 305 19.68 -9.85 16.45
C ILE A 305 19.89 -8.32 16.47
N HIS A 306 20.96 -7.86 17.14
CA HIS A 306 21.30 -6.44 17.21
C HIS A 306 21.65 -5.86 15.85
N THR A 307 22.36 -6.62 15.02
CA THR A 307 22.67 -6.21 13.63
C THR A 307 21.41 -6.18 12.75
N MET A 308 20.51 -7.14 12.92
CA MET A 308 19.23 -7.16 12.21
C MET A 308 18.36 -5.96 12.56
N ILE A 309 18.30 -5.58 13.84
CA ILE A 309 17.56 -4.40 14.31
C ILE A 309 18.16 -3.13 13.70
N HIS A 310 19.49 -2.98 13.72
CA HIS A 310 20.17 -1.86 13.10
C HIS A 310 19.90 -1.76 11.59
N ILE A 311 20.05 -2.86 10.86
CA ILE A 311 19.75 -2.91 9.41
C ILE A 311 18.28 -2.56 9.15
N SER A 312 17.36 -3.04 9.99
CA SER A 312 15.94 -2.73 9.89
C SER A 312 15.67 -1.23 10.11
N ALA A 313 16.32 -0.61 11.12
CA ALA A 313 16.20 0.81 11.37
C ALA A 313 16.70 1.65 10.19
N VAL A 314 17.89 1.33 9.65
CA VAL A 314 18.44 2.00 8.46
C VAL A 314 17.51 1.86 7.26
N ARG A 315 16.97 0.66 7.02
CA ARG A 315 16.02 0.42 5.91
C ARG A 315 14.74 1.22 6.08
N THR A 316 14.22 1.31 7.31
CA THR A 316 12.99 2.06 7.61
C THR A 316 13.19 3.54 7.31
N ILE A 317 14.27 4.15 7.82
CA ILE A 317 14.56 5.56 7.55
C ILE A 317 14.83 5.81 6.06
N ARG A 318 15.60 4.96 5.38
CA ARG A 318 15.78 5.09 3.92
C ARG A 318 14.48 5.06 3.14
N ALA A 319 13.56 4.19 3.52
CA ALA A 319 12.25 4.09 2.88
C ALA A 319 11.41 5.36 3.12
N GLU A 320 11.44 5.92 4.34
CA GLU A 320 10.74 7.15 4.66
C GLU A 320 11.36 8.37 3.97
N ILE A 321 12.70 8.48 3.91
CA ILE A 321 13.40 9.51 3.13
C ILE A 321 13.04 9.42 1.64
N ALA A 322 13.01 8.21 1.07
CA ALA A 322 12.66 8.01 -0.33
C ALA A 322 11.23 8.46 -0.68
N LYS A 323 10.31 8.39 0.28
CA LYS A 323 8.92 8.90 0.14
C LYS A 323 8.84 10.41 0.38
N ALA A 324 9.59 10.92 1.36
CA ALA A 324 9.52 12.29 1.81
C ALA A 324 10.26 13.27 0.87
N PHE A 325 11.43 12.86 0.39
CA PHE A 325 12.31 13.72 -0.41
C PHE A 325 11.68 14.26 -1.70
N PRO A 326 11.00 13.45 -2.53
CA PRO A 326 10.39 13.95 -3.76
C PRO A 326 9.26 14.98 -3.50
N ARG A 327 8.56 14.85 -2.36
CA ARG A 327 7.50 15.81 -1.96
C ARG A 327 8.11 17.14 -1.54
N TRP A 328 9.09 17.09 -0.64
CA TRP A 328 9.83 18.28 -0.23
C TRP A 328 10.47 18.98 -1.42
N LEU A 329 11.11 18.22 -2.32
CA LEU A 329 11.73 18.79 -3.50
C LEU A 329 10.71 19.51 -4.41
N PHE A 330 9.49 19.00 -4.48
CA PHE A 330 8.42 19.66 -5.22
C PHE A 330 8.09 21.04 -4.61
N ASP A 331 7.95 21.13 -3.29
CA ASP A 331 7.69 22.40 -2.60
C ASP A 331 8.87 23.39 -2.84
N VAL A 332 10.11 22.90 -2.74
CA VAL A 332 11.29 23.70 -3.07
C VAL A 332 11.25 24.22 -4.51
N MET A 333 10.86 23.37 -5.48
CA MET A 333 10.78 23.77 -6.88
C MET A 333 9.73 24.85 -7.14
N LEU A 334 8.61 24.83 -6.41
CA LEU A 334 7.62 25.91 -6.46
C LEU A 334 8.19 27.22 -5.90
N LEU A 335 8.95 27.13 -4.79
CA LEU A 335 9.59 28.30 -4.18
C LEU A 335 10.74 28.89 -5.01
N LEU A 336 11.50 28.03 -5.72
CA LEU A 336 12.65 28.46 -6.56
C LEU A 336 12.29 29.43 -7.69
N GLN A 337 11.02 29.54 -8.01
CA GLN A 337 10.58 30.48 -9.04
C GLN A 337 10.64 31.93 -8.59
N ARG A 338 10.64 32.16 -7.28
CA ARG A 338 10.54 33.47 -6.64
C ARG A 338 11.67 33.76 -5.66
N GLU A 339 12.25 32.71 -5.13
CA GLU A 339 13.27 32.76 -4.09
C GLU A 339 14.63 32.30 -4.64
N SER A 340 15.70 32.71 -3.93
CA SER A 340 17.00 32.05 -4.10
C SER A 340 16.92 30.58 -3.65
N VAL A 341 17.88 29.76 -4.05
CA VAL A 341 17.92 28.35 -3.63
C VAL A 341 17.98 28.23 -2.11
N GLU A 342 18.77 29.06 -1.46
CA GLU A 342 18.88 29.11 0.01
C GLU A 342 17.55 29.54 0.65
N GLY A 343 16.91 30.56 0.09
CA GLY A 343 15.62 31.06 0.56
C GLY A 343 14.52 30.00 0.40
N ALA A 344 14.49 29.31 -0.74
CA ALA A 344 13.56 28.24 -1.00
C ALA A 344 13.74 27.05 -0.03
N ILE A 345 14.99 26.63 0.22
CA ILE A 345 15.26 25.57 1.20
C ILE A 345 14.83 26.03 2.60
N HIS A 346 15.15 27.24 3.00
CA HIS A 346 14.80 27.76 4.34
C HIS A 346 13.26 27.81 4.53
N LYS A 347 12.52 28.38 3.58
CA LYS A 347 11.06 28.46 3.67
C LYS A 347 10.37 27.10 3.60
N SER A 348 10.99 26.14 2.94
CA SER A 348 10.44 24.79 2.82
C SER A 348 10.52 23.97 4.12
N ILE A 349 11.25 24.40 5.13
CA ILE A 349 11.39 23.68 6.41
C ILE A 349 10.05 23.54 7.13
N ASP A 350 9.22 24.58 7.10
CA ASP A 350 7.93 24.59 7.81
C ASP A 350 6.97 23.53 7.26
N THR A 351 6.99 23.32 5.95
CA THR A 351 6.14 22.34 5.25
C THR A 351 6.81 20.99 5.06
N ALA A 352 8.11 20.88 5.37
CA ALA A 352 8.88 19.68 5.15
C ALA A 352 8.36 18.48 5.95
N PRO A 353 8.38 17.27 5.35
CA PRO A 353 8.10 16.04 6.07
C PRO A 353 9.02 15.87 7.29
N PRO A 354 8.52 15.39 8.45
CA PRO A 354 9.26 15.32 9.70
C PRO A 354 10.62 14.64 9.61
N VAL A 355 10.72 13.58 8.77
CA VAL A 355 11.99 12.84 8.58
C VAL A 355 13.08 13.67 7.91
N LEU A 356 12.76 14.77 7.24
CA LEU A 356 13.74 15.65 6.59
C LEU A 356 14.06 16.90 7.41
N LYS A 357 13.19 17.33 8.32
CA LYS A 357 13.31 18.60 9.04
C LYS A 357 14.65 18.78 9.74
N ARG A 358 15.09 17.76 10.46
CA ARG A 358 16.38 17.80 11.21
C ARG A 358 17.57 18.08 10.28
N GLU A 359 17.65 17.35 9.17
CA GLU A 359 18.73 17.51 8.20
C GLU A 359 18.63 18.83 7.43
N LEU A 360 17.42 19.26 7.10
CA LEU A 360 17.20 20.57 6.47
C LEU A 360 17.60 21.73 7.36
N MET A 361 17.27 21.69 8.66
CA MET A 361 17.72 22.70 9.62
C MET A 361 19.25 22.75 9.68
N ARG A 362 19.90 21.57 9.72
CA ARG A 362 21.37 21.49 9.72
C ARG A 362 21.99 22.10 8.45
N VAL A 363 21.44 21.78 7.28
CA VAL A 363 21.88 22.37 6.01
C VAL A 363 21.69 23.89 6.02
N THR A 364 20.54 24.37 6.47
CA THR A 364 20.24 25.81 6.52
C THR A 364 21.16 26.56 7.49
N GLU A 365 21.48 25.98 8.63
CA GLU A 365 22.49 26.55 9.57
C GLU A 365 23.88 26.66 8.91
N MET A 366 24.29 25.63 8.16
CA MET A 366 25.58 25.65 7.43
C MET A 366 25.56 26.71 6.34
N LEU A 367 24.47 26.84 5.57
CA LEU A 367 24.31 27.86 4.53
C LEU A 367 24.26 29.28 5.10
N ALA A 368 23.70 29.47 6.29
CA ALA A 368 23.69 30.77 6.98
C ALA A 368 25.09 31.21 7.38
N LEU A 369 25.98 30.27 7.73
CA LEU A 369 27.37 30.55 8.08
C LEU A 369 28.24 30.75 6.84
N ARG A 370 28.01 29.98 5.77
CA ARG A 370 28.77 30.03 4.51
C ARG A 370 27.82 29.88 3.33
N PRO A 371 27.30 31.00 2.80
CA PRO A 371 26.50 30.97 1.59
C PRO A 371 27.29 30.33 0.43
N HIS A 372 26.61 29.52 -0.39
CA HIS A 372 27.20 28.83 -1.54
C HIS A 372 28.30 27.80 -1.20
N ASP A 373 28.30 27.25 0.03
CA ASP A 373 29.23 26.17 0.39
C ASP A 373 28.76 24.85 -0.23
N PRO A 374 29.53 24.22 -1.12
CA PRO A 374 29.16 22.94 -1.71
C PRO A 374 29.00 21.83 -0.66
N ASP A 375 29.79 21.90 0.41
CA ASP A 375 29.76 20.88 1.48
C ASP A 375 28.44 20.90 2.23
N ALA A 376 27.77 22.04 2.38
CA ALA A 376 26.44 22.12 2.99
C ALA A 376 25.41 21.30 2.20
N TYR A 377 25.37 21.45 0.86
CA TYR A 377 24.47 20.69 0.00
C TYR A 377 24.82 19.20 -0.02
N MET A 378 26.11 18.86 -0.08
CA MET A 378 26.57 17.46 -0.15
C MET A 378 26.47 16.72 1.20
N SER A 379 26.36 17.45 2.33
CA SER A 379 26.16 16.86 3.65
C SER A 379 24.75 16.34 3.84
N PHE A 380 23.78 16.84 3.09
CA PHE A 380 22.38 16.47 3.24
C PHE A 380 22.18 14.97 3.04
N LEU A 381 21.71 14.30 4.10
CA LEU A 381 21.45 12.86 4.10
C LEU A 381 22.63 11.97 3.62
N LYS A 382 23.86 12.46 3.75
CA LYS A 382 25.08 11.78 3.30
C LYS A 382 25.23 10.38 3.87
N GLU A 383 24.82 10.16 5.10
CA GLU A 383 24.90 8.86 5.79
C GLU A 383 24.02 7.77 5.14
N PHE A 384 22.99 8.17 4.42
CA PHE A 384 22.06 7.23 3.77
C PHE A 384 22.46 6.83 2.36
N HIS A 385 23.55 7.33 1.81
CA HIS A 385 24.18 6.93 0.54
C HIS A 385 23.18 6.84 -0.64
N ASN A 386 22.30 7.84 -0.78
CA ASN A 386 21.35 7.89 -1.89
C ASN A 386 21.89 8.73 -3.04
N GLN A 387 22.42 8.07 -4.08
CA GLN A 387 23.02 8.76 -5.25
C GLN A 387 22.04 9.73 -5.95
N GLY A 388 20.73 9.38 -5.98
CA GLY A 388 19.72 10.24 -6.59
C GLY A 388 19.53 11.57 -5.84
N ILE A 389 19.54 11.53 -4.50
CA ILE A 389 19.44 12.72 -3.65
C ILE A 389 20.70 13.59 -3.84
N ASN A 390 21.88 12.99 -3.78
CA ASN A 390 23.14 13.71 -3.94
C ASN A 390 23.22 14.42 -5.30
N GLU A 391 22.77 13.78 -6.37
CA GLU A 391 22.75 14.39 -7.71
C GLU A 391 21.80 15.59 -7.77
N ILE A 392 20.63 15.50 -7.14
CA ILE A 392 19.66 16.59 -7.07
C ILE A 392 20.23 17.75 -6.23
N MET A 393 20.82 17.46 -5.08
CA MET A 393 21.43 18.49 -4.22
C MET A 393 22.62 19.18 -4.92
N HIS A 394 23.40 18.44 -5.74
CA HIS A 394 24.44 19.03 -6.58
C HIS A 394 23.85 19.97 -7.65
N LYS A 395 22.72 19.62 -8.25
CA LYS A 395 22.04 20.51 -9.21
C LYS A 395 21.48 21.75 -8.53
N LEU A 396 20.91 21.63 -7.31
CA LEU A 396 20.47 22.78 -6.51
C LEU A 396 21.66 23.69 -6.18
N TYR A 397 22.81 23.14 -5.82
CA TYR A 397 24.03 23.90 -5.63
C TYR A 397 24.45 24.64 -6.90
N SER A 398 24.43 23.96 -8.05
CA SER A 398 24.78 24.61 -9.34
C SER A 398 23.84 25.75 -9.68
N LEU A 399 22.56 25.65 -9.35
CA LEU A 399 21.58 26.73 -9.49
C LEU A 399 21.86 27.90 -8.50
N ALA A 400 22.33 27.60 -7.29
CA ALA A 400 22.66 28.62 -6.27
C ALA A 400 23.85 29.46 -6.66
N VAL A 401 24.90 28.85 -7.25
CA VAL A 401 26.14 29.56 -7.63
C VAL A 401 26.00 30.40 -8.91
N GLY A 402 24.83 30.40 -9.54
CA GLY A 402 24.54 31.30 -10.66
C GLY A 402 25.03 30.83 -12.01
N ALA A 403 25.41 29.57 -12.14
CA ALA A 403 25.63 28.95 -13.43
C ALA A 403 24.26 28.80 -14.13
N ASN A 404 23.85 29.82 -14.84
CA ASN A 404 22.62 29.89 -15.63
C ASN A 404 21.34 29.40 -14.92
N ARG A 405 20.38 30.29 -14.79
CA ARG A 405 18.96 29.87 -14.60
C ARG A 405 18.47 29.15 -15.85
N ASP A 406 19.24 28.17 -16.33
CA ASP A 406 18.85 27.37 -17.48
C ASP A 406 17.58 26.58 -17.09
N SER A 407 16.50 26.98 -17.75
CA SER A 407 15.22 26.29 -17.67
C SER A 407 15.39 24.78 -17.87
N GLU A 408 16.39 24.35 -18.62
CA GLU A 408 16.73 22.98 -18.94
C GLU A 408 17.22 22.16 -17.73
N VAL A 409 18.03 22.73 -16.84
CA VAL A 409 18.50 22.05 -15.62
C VAL A 409 17.33 21.81 -14.66
N LEU A 410 16.45 22.80 -14.52
CA LEU A 410 15.27 22.67 -13.67
C LEU A 410 14.29 21.64 -14.24
N ASP A 411 14.09 21.60 -15.57
CA ASP A 411 13.20 20.62 -16.21
C ASP A 411 13.72 19.18 -16.02
N VAL A 412 15.03 18.95 -16.09
CA VAL A 412 15.63 17.64 -15.79
C VAL A 412 15.43 17.23 -14.33
N VAL A 413 15.56 18.19 -13.38
CA VAL A 413 15.29 17.92 -11.95
C VAL A 413 13.82 17.57 -11.73
N ILE A 414 12.91 18.29 -12.37
CA ILE A 414 11.46 18.06 -12.33
C ILE A 414 11.13 16.65 -12.84
N GLU A 415 11.62 16.29 -14.03
CA GLU A 415 11.34 14.98 -14.62
C GLU A 415 11.85 13.83 -13.74
N LYS A 416 13.06 13.98 -13.20
CA LYS A 416 13.65 12.99 -12.30
C LYS A 416 12.87 12.89 -10.99
N ASN A 417 12.37 14.03 -10.47
CA ASN A 417 11.56 14.05 -9.26
C ASN A 417 10.21 13.37 -9.48
N ILE A 418 9.53 13.62 -10.60
CA ILE A 418 8.26 12.96 -10.95
C ILE A 418 8.44 11.44 -11.00
N LYS A 419 9.48 10.94 -11.67
CA LYS A 419 9.80 9.50 -11.73
C LYS A 419 10.09 8.91 -10.33
N SER A 420 10.80 9.66 -9.48
CA SER A 420 11.10 9.24 -8.12
C SER A 420 9.83 9.19 -7.24
N LEU A 421 8.95 10.16 -7.39
CA LEU A 421 7.68 10.25 -6.69
C LEU A 421 6.74 9.12 -7.13
N GLU A 422 6.61 8.87 -8.43
CA GLU A 422 5.85 7.76 -9.00
C GLU A 422 6.33 6.41 -8.44
N LYS A 423 7.66 6.18 -8.44
CA LYS A 423 8.23 4.97 -7.86
C LYS A 423 7.93 4.84 -6.38
N SER A 424 8.10 5.90 -5.62
CA SER A 424 7.84 5.92 -4.17
C SER A 424 6.36 5.66 -3.84
N GLU A 425 5.45 6.24 -4.59
CA GLU A 425 4.01 6.00 -4.43
C GLU A 425 3.63 4.57 -4.80
N ARG A 426 4.16 4.06 -5.90
CA ARG A 426 3.99 2.67 -6.33
C ARG A 426 4.47 1.70 -5.25
N ASP A 427 5.67 1.91 -4.72
CA ASP A 427 6.26 1.05 -3.69
C ASP A 427 5.45 1.12 -2.39
N SER A 428 4.99 2.31 -1.96
CA SER A 428 4.20 2.47 -0.74
C SER A 428 2.82 1.79 -0.84
N LEU A 429 2.13 1.96 -1.95
CA LEU A 429 0.83 1.33 -2.19
C LEU A 429 0.97 -0.19 -2.38
N MET A 430 2.04 -0.66 -3.03
CA MET A 430 2.30 -2.09 -3.15
C MET A 430 2.68 -2.74 -1.82
N PHE A 431 3.37 -2.04 -0.92
CA PHE A 431 3.74 -2.57 0.39
C PHE A 431 2.53 -2.67 1.31
N GLN A 432 1.63 -1.69 1.29
CA GLN A 432 0.41 -1.72 2.10
C GLN A 432 -0.54 -2.86 1.70
N ASP A 433 -0.50 -3.31 0.44
CA ASP A 433 -1.47 -4.26 -0.10
C ASP A 433 -0.82 -5.38 -0.92
N SER A 434 0.16 -6.07 -0.34
CA SER A 434 0.72 -7.25 -0.99
C SER A 434 -0.26 -8.43 -0.93
N LEU A 435 -1.31 -8.37 -1.77
CA LEU A 435 -2.19 -9.51 -2.04
C LEU A 435 -1.39 -10.75 -2.47
N LYS A 436 -0.23 -10.55 -3.10
CA LYS A 436 0.73 -11.61 -3.39
C LYS A 436 1.16 -12.42 -2.18
N SER A 437 1.21 -11.81 -0.98
CA SER A 437 1.56 -12.52 0.25
C SER A 437 0.57 -13.62 0.62
N PHE A 438 -0.63 -13.61 0.05
CA PHE A 438 -1.69 -14.57 0.36
C PHE A 438 -1.95 -15.58 -0.76
N THR A 439 -1.29 -15.45 -1.91
CA THR A 439 -1.44 -16.40 -3.03
C THR A 439 -0.89 -17.79 -2.74
N TRP A 440 -0.12 -17.97 -1.68
CA TRP A 440 0.37 -19.26 -1.21
C TRP A 440 -0.66 -20.04 -0.36
N ILE A 441 -1.70 -19.37 0.19
CA ILE A 441 -2.74 -20.03 1.02
C ILE A 441 -3.42 -21.19 0.27
N PRO A 442 -3.82 -21.07 -1.01
CA PRO A 442 -4.38 -22.18 -1.77
C PRO A 442 -3.48 -23.41 -1.81
N PHE A 443 -2.16 -23.20 -1.94
CA PHE A 443 -1.19 -24.32 -1.95
C PHE A 443 -1.15 -25.05 -0.61
N LEU A 444 -1.20 -24.33 0.51
CA LEU A 444 -1.26 -24.95 1.83
C LEU A 444 -2.56 -25.73 2.03
N CYS A 445 -3.71 -25.12 1.70
CA CYS A 445 -4.99 -25.79 1.83
C CYS A 445 -5.05 -27.08 1.02
N ALA A 446 -4.56 -27.05 -0.22
CA ALA A 446 -4.48 -28.22 -1.07
C ALA A 446 -3.51 -29.28 -0.53
N GLY A 447 -2.35 -28.84 -0.04
CA GLY A 447 -1.35 -29.75 0.58
C GLY A 447 -1.92 -30.49 1.78
N PHE A 448 -2.64 -29.78 2.67
CA PHE A 448 -3.33 -30.39 3.79
C PHE A 448 -4.44 -31.35 3.35
N GLY A 449 -5.22 -31.01 2.33
CA GLY A 449 -6.24 -31.90 1.77
C GLY A 449 -5.65 -33.19 1.22
N CYS A 450 -4.66 -33.09 0.33
CA CYS A 450 -4.00 -34.25 -0.25
C CYS A 450 -3.29 -35.13 0.80
N MET A 451 -2.60 -34.51 1.79
CA MET A 451 -2.00 -35.25 2.90
C MET A 451 -3.07 -35.97 3.74
N GLY A 452 -4.20 -35.30 4.02
CA GLY A 452 -5.31 -35.93 4.73
C GLY A 452 -5.85 -37.16 4.04
N TYR A 453 -6.04 -37.11 2.71
CA TYR A 453 -6.47 -38.29 1.94
C TYR A 453 -5.46 -39.44 1.99
N LEU A 454 -4.17 -39.15 1.88
CA LEU A 454 -3.12 -40.18 1.98
C LEU A 454 -3.11 -40.85 3.35
N VAL A 455 -3.24 -40.08 4.44
CA VAL A 455 -3.28 -40.63 5.79
C VAL A 455 -4.52 -41.53 5.97
N ILE A 456 -5.70 -41.11 5.48
CA ILE A 456 -6.91 -41.92 5.58
C ILE A 456 -6.77 -43.18 4.73
N ALA A 457 -6.19 -43.10 3.51
CA ALA A 457 -5.94 -44.25 2.68
C ALA A 457 -5.00 -45.28 3.34
N ILE A 458 -3.97 -44.83 3.99
CA ILE A 458 -3.04 -45.70 4.75
C ILE A 458 -3.79 -46.33 5.92
N MET A 459 -4.53 -45.59 6.70
CA MET A 459 -5.29 -46.12 7.85
C MET A 459 -6.32 -47.17 7.44
N THR A 460 -7.10 -46.88 6.38
CA THR A 460 -8.10 -47.83 5.87
C THR A 460 -7.45 -49.10 5.28
N SER A 461 -6.28 -48.95 4.62
CA SER A 461 -5.51 -50.14 4.12
C SER A 461 -4.98 -50.99 5.26
N VAL A 462 -4.44 -50.37 6.32
CA VAL A 462 -3.89 -51.06 7.49
C VAL A 462 -5.02 -51.79 8.26
N SER A 463 -6.15 -51.14 8.49
CA SER A 463 -7.31 -51.77 9.14
C SER A 463 -7.83 -52.98 8.34
N GLY A 464 -7.93 -52.87 7.00
CA GLY A 464 -8.34 -53.98 6.14
C GLY A 464 -7.33 -55.17 6.11
N ILE A 465 -6.04 -54.95 6.41
CA ILE A 465 -5.06 -55.99 6.57
C ILE A 465 -5.23 -56.66 7.94
N ILE A 466 -5.44 -55.91 9.00
CA ILE A 466 -5.66 -56.42 10.35
C ILE A 466 -6.93 -57.28 10.40
N ASP A 467 -8.02 -56.84 9.79
CA ASP A 467 -9.29 -57.59 9.70
C ASP A 467 -9.18 -58.89 8.89
N ARG A 468 -8.17 -59.06 8.04
CA ARG A 468 -7.90 -60.29 7.30
C ARG A 468 -6.94 -61.27 8.03
N LEU A 469 -6.25 -60.78 9.03
CA LEU A 469 -5.29 -61.55 9.81
C LEU A 469 -5.83 -62.03 11.16
N GLY A 470 -6.95 -61.46 11.61
CA GLY A 470 -7.68 -61.90 12.81
C GLY A 470 -8.91 -62.72 12.43
#